data_6622924d420d36596b8d699731b62828
#
_entry.id   6622924d420d36596b8d699731b62828
#
_cell.length_a   1.000
_cell.length_b   1.000
_cell.length_c   1.000
_cell.angle_alpha   90.00
_cell.angle_beta   90.00
_cell.angle_gamma   90.00
#
_symmetry.space_group_name_H-M   'P 1'
#
loop_
_entity.id
_entity.type
_entity.pdbx_description
1 polymer ?
#
loop_
_entity_poly.entity_id
_entity_poly.type
_entity_poly.pdbx_seq_one_letter_code
_entity_poly.pdbx_strand_id
1 'polypeptide(L)'
;MVLTRLAKVLLCFLGIGLPPFWQESFAQDDPRAAPGKEVSSLQGMGRVSGRVIVGGSYDKPKPLPVFKNRSFCGSRVPNETLLVGREGGLRNAVVTLHPLDRNVAAQPMPLVLDNKQCAFAPHLQVGAVGSELLLKNSDPILHTVHARMGNETLFNVGLPTWRQVTKRLDRIGVVRIDCDVLHTWMSAVIVVTDTPYFAVSDQNGNFVIEQLPAGQYRAEIWHEKLGAKTNEVAVTRDGVVGLDFVYGLKSLH
;
A
#
# COMPACT_ATOMS: atom_id res chain seq x y z
N MET A 1 2.36 72.31 4.26
CA MET A 1 2.14 73.39 3.27
C MET A 1 1.48 72.76 2.06
N VAL A 2 0.16 73.00 1.92
CA VAL A 2 -0.53 73.38 0.67
C VAL A 2 -0.70 72.22 -0.32
N LEU A 3 -1.83 71.87 -0.90
CA LEU A 3 -3.26 72.25 -0.92
C LEU A 3 -4.03 71.14 -1.68
N THR A 4 -5.16 70.82 -1.16
CA THR A 4 -6.42 70.38 -1.76
C THR A 4 -6.64 70.65 -3.24
N ARG A 5 -7.25 69.75 -3.98
CA ARG A 5 -8.36 70.07 -4.91
C ARG A 5 -9.37 68.91 -5.02
N LEU A 6 -10.57 69.27 -4.56
CA LEU A 6 -11.83 68.57 -4.91
C LEU A 6 -12.18 68.91 -6.37
N ALA A 7 -12.73 67.99 -7.12
CA ALA A 7 -13.54 68.21 -8.29
C ALA A 7 -14.82 67.40 -8.23
N LYS A 8 -15.96 68.08 -8.05
CA LYS A 8 -17.33 67.61 -8.24
C LYS A 8 -17.61 67.49 -9.74
N VAL A 9 -18.20 66.44 -10.24
CA VAL A 9 -18.93 66.38 -11.49
C VAL A 9 -20.17 65.47 -11.28
N LEU A 10 -21.26 66.01 -11.20
CA LEU A 10 -22.57 66.14 -11.84
C LEU A 10 -23.18 64.83 -12.34
N LEU A 11 -24.35 64.53 -11.72
CA LEU A 11 -25.32 63.55 -12.16
C LEU A 11 -25.83 63.77 -13.58
N CYS A 12 -25.88 62.77 -14.41
CA CYS A 12 -26.88 62.68 -15.49
C CYS A 12 -27.64 61.35 -15.34
N PHE A 13 -28.90 61.43 -14.99
CA PHE A 13 -29.88 60.37 -15.11
C PHE A 13 -30.21 60.13 -16.57
N LEU A 14 -29.98 58.97 -17.09
CA LEU A 14 -30.67 58.44 -18.26
C LEU A 14 -31.08 57.00 -17.98
N GLY A 15 -32.37 56.82 -17.86
CA GLY A 15 -33.00 55.52 -17.67
C GLY A 15 -32.87 54.66 -18.92
N ILE A 16 -32.43 53.45 -18.74
CA ILE A 16 -32.58 52.38 -19.73
C ILE A 16 -33.10 51.13 -19.00
N GLY A 17 -34.20 50.61 -19.53
CA GLY A 17 -35.05 49.60 -18.94
C GLY A 17 -34.36 48.29 -18.58
N LEU A 18 -34.87 47.71 -17.54
CA LEU A 18 -34.57 46.34 -17.12
C LEU A 18 -35.15 45.35 -18.16
N PRO A 19 -34.38 44.36 -18.61
CA PRO A 19 -34.93 43.23 -19.33
C PRO A 19 -35.63 42.29 -18.35
N PRO A 20 -36.67 41.56 -18.81
CA PRO A 20 -37.53 40.76 -17.96
C PRO A 20 -36.90 39.42 -17.62
N PHE A 21 -37.11 39.04 -16.39
CA PHE A 21 -37.28 37.67 -15.88
C PHE A 21 -36.25 36.62 -16.33
N TRP A 22 -35.26 36.37 -15.46
CA TRP A 22 -34.73 35.04 -15.27
C TRP A 22 -35.73 34.27 -14.38
N GLN A 23 -36.56 33.44 -15.01
CA GLN A 23 -37.26 32.38 -14.31
C GLN A 23 -36.23 31.33 -13.96
N GLU A 24 -35.86 31.28 -12.68
CA GLU A 24 -35.23 30.09 -12.11
C GLU A 24 -36.23 28.95 -12.19
N SER A 25 -36.00 28.05 -13.17
CA SER A 25 -36.64 26.75 -13.16
C SER A 25 -36.12 25.98 -11.97
N PHE A 26 -36.85 25.96 -10.88
CA PHE A 26 -36.71 24.92 -9.88
C PHE A 26 -36.99 23.58 -10.56
N ALA A 27 -35.93 22.81 -10.79
CA ALA A 27 -36.07 21.41 -11.17
C ALA A 27 -36.84 20.72 -10.03
N GLN A 28 -38.07 20.36 -10.28
CA GLN A 28 -38.83 19.48 -9.39
C GLN A 28 -38.09 18.14 -9.39
N ASP A 29 -37.61 17.75 -8.21
CA ASP A 29 -37.16 16.39 -7.95
C ASP A 29 -38.27 15.42 -8.35
N ASP A 30 -38.02 14.63 -9.41
CA ASP A 30 -38.89 13.53 -9.82
C ASP A 30 -38.75 12.41 -8.79
N PRO A 31 -39.78 12.10 -7.99
CA PRO A 31 -39.71 11.04 -6.99
C PRO A 31 -39.64 9.63 -7.58
N ARG A 32 -39.42 9.51 -8.91
CA ARG A 32 -39.23 8.25 -9.63
C ARG A 32 -37.79 8.01 -10.07
N ALA A 33 -36.82 8.76 -9.58
CA ALA A 33 -35.42 8.37 -9.72
C ALA A 33 -35.25 7.01 -9.04
N ALA A 34 -35.15 5.95 -9.82
CA ALA A 34 -34.92 4.61 -9.31
C ALA A 34 -33.66 4.60 -8.45
N PRO A 35 -33.67 3.95 -7.28
CA PRO A 35 -32.48 3.83 -6.45
C PRO A 35 -31.39 3.17 -7.28
N GLY A 36 -30.25 3.84 -7.38
CA GLY A 36 -29.16 3.48 -8.26
C GLY A 36 -28.72 2.03 -8.08
N LYS A 37 -28.35 1.40 -9.18
CA LYS A 37 -27.84 0.02 -9.32
C LYS A 37 -26.55 -0.29 -8.53
N GLU A 38 -26.03 0.63 -7.73
CA GLU A 38 -24.77 0.43 -7.01
C GLU A 38 -24.88 -0.47 -5.76
N VAL A 39 -26.04 -0.53 -5.11
CA VAL A 39 -26.22 -1.36 -3.91
C VAL A 39 -26.36 -2.85 -4.25
N SER A 40 -26.74 -3.19 -5.47
CA SER A 40 -26.94 -4.59 -5.89
C SER A 40 -25.65 -5.34 -6.21
N SER A 41 -24.51 -4.66 -6.42
CA SER A 41 -23.26 -5.31 -6.83
C SER A 41 -22.47 -5.92 -5.65
N LEU A 42 -22.77 -5.52 -4.42
CA LEU A 42 -22.11 -6.04 -3.21
C LEU A 42 -22.87 -7.22 -2.58
N GLN A 43 -24.11 -7.48 -2.98
CA GLN A 43 -24.85 -8.65 -2.51
C GLN A 43 -24.29 -9.91 -3.16
N GLY A 44 -23.95 -10.89 -2.35
CA GLY A 44 -23.40 -12.16 -2.80
C GLY A 44 -21.88 -12.25 -2.83
N MET A 45 -21.18 -11.28 -2.26
CA MET A 45 -19.73 -11.31 -2.07
C MET A 45 -19.37 -11.96 -0.73
N GLY A 46 -18.46 -12.92 -0.77
CA GLY A 46 -17.91 -13.53 0.45
C GLY A 46 -16.66 -12.82 0.95
N ARG A 47 -16.11 -13.33 2.04
CA ARG A 47 -14.82 -12.92 2.58
C ARG A 47 -14.02 -14.11 3.10
N VAL A 48 -12.71 -13.97 3.06
CA VAL A 48 -11.75 -14.87 3.72
C VAL A 48 -11.08 -14.10 4.83
N SER A 49 -11.04 -14.67 6.03
CA SER A 49 -10.30 -14.10 7.15
C SER A 49 -9.57 -15.20 7.89
N GLY A 50 -8.48 -14.87 8.53
CA GLY A 50 -7.72 -15.87 9.26
C GLY A 50 -6.54 -15.27 9.97
N ARG A 51 -5.68 -16.15 10.45
CA ARG A 51 -4.50 -15.78 11.20
C ARG A 51 -3.27 -16.47 10.65
N VAL A 52 -2.17 -15.75 10.58
CA VAL A 52 -0.86 -16.29 10.25
C VAL A 52 -0.08 -16.43 11.54
N ILE A 53 0.36 -17.65 11.84
CA ILE A 53 0.98 -18.00 13.14
C ILE A 53 2.34 -18.65 12.90
N VAL A 54 3.30 -18.31 13.73
CA VAL A 54 4.55 -19.02 13.89
C VAL A 54 4.41 -20.00 15.04
N GLY A 55 4.49 -21.30 14.75
CA GLY A 55 4.47 -22.37 15.76
C GLY A 55 5.90 -22.75 16.18
N GLY A 56 6.06 -23.07 17.46
CA GLY A 56 7.34 -23.44 18.04
C GLY A 56 8.11 -22.26 18.66
N SER A 57 9.34 -22.54 19.10
CA SER A 57 10.23 -21.49 19.61
C SER A 57 10.95 -20.79 18.47
N TYR A 58 11.11 -19.49 18.56
CA TYR A 58 11.86 -18.69 17.61
C TYR A 58 12.73 -17.66 18.36
N ASP A 59 13.89 -17.36 17.80
CA ASP A 59 14.73 -16.29 18.30
C ASP A 59 14.24 -14.95 17.76
N LYS A 60 13.90 -14.04 18.65
CA LYS A 60 13.54 -12.66 18.26
C LYS A 60 14.73 -12.00 17.56
N PRO A 61 14.56 -11.48 16.33
CA PRO A 61 15.63 -10.81 15.61
C PRO A 61 16.25 -9.68 16.44
N LYS A 62 17.58 -9.69 16.54
CA LYS A 62 18.31 -8.63 17.23
C LYS A 62 18.32 -7.36 16.36
N PRO A 63 18.31 -6.16 16.97
CA PRO A 63 18.50 -4.93 16.22
C PRO A 63 19.77 -4.96 15.39
N LEU A 64 19.70 -4.43 14.18
CA LEU A 64 20.81 -4.40 13.23
C LEU A 64 21.83 -3.32 13.60
N PRO A 65 23.15 -3.61 13.55
CA PRO A 65 24.18 -2.63 13.82
C PRO A 65 24.28 -1.62 12.66
N VAL A 66 24.49 -0.36 13.02
CA VAL A 66 24.72 0.74 12.08
C VAL A 66 26.22 0.97 11.96
N PHE A 67 26.76 0.93 10.75
CA PHE A 67 28.19 1.08 10.50
C PHE A 67 28.58 2.46 9.95
N LYS A 68 27.65 3.17 9.31
CA LYS A 68 27.89 4.47 8.67
C LYS A 68 26.84 5.49 9.10
N ASN A 69 27.20 6.77 9.08
CA ASN A 69 26.32 7.89 9.45
C ASN A 69 25.72 7.77 10.87
N ARG A 70 26.47 7.22 11.82
CA ARG A 70 26.02 6.95 13.19
C ARG A 70 25.53 8.18 13.95
N SER A 71 26.06 9.36 13.64
CA SER A 71 25.62 10.62 14.24
C SER A 71 24.15 10.94 13.94
N PHE A 72 23.64 10.46 12.81
CA PHE A 72 22.25 10.63 12.39
C PHE A 72 21.44 9.33 12.62
N CYS A 73 21.93 8.19 12.14
CA CYS A 73 21.21 6.92 12.18
C CYS A 73 21.23 6.22 13.55
N GLY A 74 22.03 6.69 14.50
CA GLY A 74 22.24 5.99 15.76
C GLY A 74 23.20 4.81 15.64
N SER A 75 23.25 3.95 16.66
CA SER A 75 24.14 2.78 16.70
C SER A 75 23.45 1.48 16.23
N ARG A 76 22.12 1.43 16.28
CA ARG A 76 21.30 0.27 15.92
C ARG A 76 19.97 0.73 15.36
N VAL A 77 19.40 -0.08 14.46
CA VAL A 77 18.05 0.08 13.92
C VAL A 77 17.22 -1.18 14.19
N PRO A 78 15.87 -1.09 14.24
CA PRO A 78 15.01 -2.26 14.34
C PRO A 78 15.28 -3.25 13.20
N ASN A 79 15.18 -4.54 13.50
CA ASN A 79 15.17 -5.58 12.47
C ASN A 79 13.72 -6.00 12.23
N GLU A 80 13.17 -5.59 11.09
CA GLU A 80 11.76 -5.82 10.74
C GLU A 80 11.53 -7.09 9.91
N THR A 81 12.58 -7.86 9.64
CA THR A 81 12.51 -9.03 8.76
C THR A 81 11.71 -10.22 9.32
N LEU A 82 11.50 -10.28 10.64
CA LEU A 82 10.65 -11.28 11.30
C LEU A 82 10.02 -10.66 12.54
N LEU A 83 8.78 -10.26 12.42
CA LEU A 83 8.00 -9.65 13.51
C LEU A 83 6.91 -10.61 13.97
N VAL A 84 7.13 -11.22 15.14
CA VAL A 84 6.18 -12.14 15.75
C VAL A 84 5.62 -11.48 17.00
N GLY A 85 4.30 -11.31 17.00
CA GLY A 85 3.53 -10.70 18.07
C GLY A 85 3.10 -11.70 19.15
N ARG A 86 2.06 -11.33 19.87
CA ARG A 86 1.47 -12.18 20.90
C ARG A 86 0.93 -13.47 20.29
N GLU A 87 1.01 -14.58 21.05
CA GLU A 87 0.49 -15.90 20.64
C GLU A 87 1.01 -16.37 19.26
N GLY A 88 2.22 -15.96 18.89
CA GLY A 88 2.84 -16.36 17.64
C GLY A 88 2.32 -15.65 16.38
N GLY A 89 1.49 -14.62 16.49
CA GLY A 89 0.97 -13.89 15.33
C GLY A 89 2.09 -13.29 14.47
N LEU A 90 2.16 -13.66 13.19
CA LEU A 90 3.19 -13.23 12.25
C LEU A 90 2.73 -11.98 11.50
N ARG A 91 3.44 -10.86 11.72
CA ARG A 91 3.24 -9.62 10.97
C ARG A 91 3.93 -9.67 9.61
N ASN A 92 3.45 -8.87 8.67
CA ASN A 92 4.04 -8.70 7.33
C ASN A 92 4.03 -10.00 6.48
N ALA A 93 3.12 -10.93 6.74
CA ALA A 93 2.83 -11.99 5.80
C ALA A 93 1.82 -11.48 4.75
N VAL A 94 2.10 -11.73 3.48
CA VAL A 94 1.21 -11.35 2.37
C VAL A 94 0.37 -12.55 2.00
N VAL A 95 -0.94 -12.40 2.02
CA VAL A 95 -1.90 -13.40 1.57
C VAL A 95 -2.52 -12.92 0.28
N THR A 96 -2.48 -13.74 -0.77
CA THR A 96 -3.12 -13.48 -2.06
C THR A 96 -4.11 -14.59 -2.39
N LEU A 97 -5.23 -14.24 -3.03
CA LEU A 97 -6.21 -15.20 -3.52
C LEU A 97 -6.32 -15.10 -5.03
N HIS A 98 -6.06 -16.20 -5.72
CA HIS A 98 -6.13 -16.30 -7.18
C HIS A 98 -7.34 -17.16 -7.56
N PRO A 99 -8.39 -16.59 -8.21
CA PRO A 99 -9.53 -17.38 -8.68
C PRO A 99 -9.08 -18.48 -9.64
N LEU A 100 -9.65 -19.67 -9.53
CA LEU A 100 -9.33 -20.80 -10.42
C LEU A 100 -10.24 -20.85 -11.65
N ASP A 101 -11.38 -20.17 -11.63
CA ASP A 101 -12.44 -20.26 -12.63
C ASP A 101 -12.61 -18.97 -13.49
N ARG A 102 -11.84 -17.94 -13.18
CA ARG A 102 -11.93 -16.63 -13.89
C ARG A 102 -10.61 -15.87 -13.83
N ASN A 103 -10.43 -15.01 -14.81
CA ASN A 103 -9.34 -14.05 -14.80
C ASN A 103 -9.83 -12.73 -14.19
N VAL A 104 -9.10 -12.24 -13.22
CA VAL A 104 -9.27 -10.90 -12.64
C VAL A 104 -7.93 -10.21 -12.67
N ALA A 105 -7.95 -8.90 -12.85
CA ALA A 105 -6.73 -8.10 -12.85
C ALA A 105 -6.78 -7.08 -11.72
N ALA A 106 -5.70 -7.01 -10.96
CA ALA A 106 -5.51 -5.94 -10.00
C ALA A 106 -5.33 -4.60 -10.73
N GLN A 107 -5.89 -3.54 -10.18
CA GLN A 107 -5.68 -2.20 -10.72
C GLN A 107 -4.39 -1.62 -10.17
N PRO A 108 -3.54 -1.01 -11.01
CA PRO A 108 -2.38 -0.28 -10.57
C PRO A 108 -2.72 0.77 -9.52
N MET A 109 -1.90 0.88 -8.49
CA MET A 109 -2.08 1.81 -7.38
C MET A 109 -0.77 2.53 -7.07
N PRO A 110 -0.81 3.79 -6.63
CA PRO A 110 0.42 4.49 -6.25
C PRO A 110 0.99 3.89 -4.96
N LEU A 111 2.29 3.64 -4.96
CA LEU A 111 3.07 3.21 -3.80
C LEU A 111 4.11 4.26 -3.46
N VAL A 112 4.49 4.36 -2.21
CA VAL A 112 5.55 5.26 -1.74
C VAL A 112 6.55 4.47 -0.91
N LEU A 113 7.83 4.59 -1.24
CA LEU A 113 8.94 4.09 -0.43
C LEU A 113 9.82 5.27 -0.03
N ASP A 114 9.85 5.55 1.26
CA ASP A 114 10.60 6.68 1.79
C ASP A 114 11.85 6.19 2.56
N ASN A 115 13.00 6.77 2.27
CA ASN A 115 14.19 6.63 3.11
C ASN A 115 14.03 7.59 4.29
N LYS A 116 13.68 7.06 5.45
CA LYS A 116 13.37 7.85 6.63
C LYS A 116 13.94 7.22 7.88
N GLN A 117 14.70 8.01 8.66
CA GLN A 117 15.36 7.55 9.87
C GLN A 117 16.28 6.34 9.62
N CYS A 118 16.98 6.36 8.48
CA CYS A 118 17.91 5.31 8.05
C CYS A 118 17.25 3.93 7.90
N ALA A 119 15.99 3.92 7.49
CA ALA A 119 15.23 2.74 7.12
C ALA A 119 14.39 3.02 5.86
N PHE A 120 14.02 1.99 5.14
CA PHE A 120 12.96 2.07 4.14
C PHE A 120 11.60 1.98 4.82
N ALA A 121 10.72 2.93 4.57
CA ALA A 121 9.39 2.98 5.15
C ALA A 121 8.31 3.07 4.05
N PRO A 122 7.32 2.17 4.06
CA PRO A 122 7.21 1.00 4.92
C PRO A 122 8.18 -0.14 4.52
N HIS A 123 8.50 -1.04 5.45
CA HIS A 123 9.36 -2.19 5.20
C HIS A 123 8.77 -3.17 4.18
N LEU A 124 7.45 -3.39 4.22
CA LEU A 124 6.73 -4.26 3.28
C LEU A 124 5.53 -3.53 2.68
N GLN A 125 5.35 -3.68 1.37
CA GLN A 125 4.20 -3.21 0.62
C GLN A 125 3.72 -4.27 -0.38
N VAL A 126 2.44 -4.18 -0.75
CA VAL A 126 1.87 -4.94 -1.86
C VAL A 126 1.35 -3.96 -2.89
N GLY A 127 1.61 -4.24 -4.15
CA GLY A 127 1.11 -3.45 -5.27
C GLY A 127 0.68 -4.32 -6.44
N ALA A 128 -0.20 -3.80 -7.28
CA ALA A 128 -0.55 -4.44 -8.53
C ALA A 128 0.57 -4.25 -9.57
N VAL A 129 0.68 -5.19 -10.50
CA VAL A 129 1.54 -5.00 -11.68
C VAL A 129 1.11 -3.73 -12.43
N GLY A 130 2.07 -2.92 -12.86
CA GLY A 130 1.84 -1.62 -13.48
C GLY A 130 1.75 -0.44 -12.49
N SER A 131 1.80 -0.68 -11.17
CA SER A 131 1.81 0.36 -10.15
C SER A 131 3.03 1.28 -10.25
N GLU A 132 2.82 2.55 -9.94
CA GLU A 132 3.89 3.53 -9.80
C GLU A 132 4.43 3.54 -8.36
N LEU A 133 5.73 3.43 -8.23
CA LEU A 133 6.46 3.50 -6.97
C LEU A 133 7.21 4.83 -6.87
N LEU A 134 6.73 5.72 -6.02
CA LEU A 134 7.42 6.95 -5.68
C LEU A 134 8.51 6.66 -4.64
N LEU A 135 9.76 6.82 -5.06
CA LEU A 135 10.94 6.74 -4.20
C LEU A 135 11.23 8.13 -3.62
N LYS A 136 11.31 8.25 -2.30
CA LYS A 136 11.61 9.49 -1.58
C LYS A 136 12.83 9.33 -0.70
N ASN A 137 13.47 10.45 -0.39
CA ASN A 137 14.47 10.53 0.65
C ASN A 137 14.16 11.70 1.59
N SER A 138 13.66 11.39 2.77
CA SER A 138 13.38 12.35 3.85
C SER A 138 14.54 12.50 4.84
N ASP A 139 15.62 11.77 4.67
CA ASP A 139 16.84 11.87 5.48
C ASP A 139 17.80 12.93 4.92
N PRO A 140 18.62 13.60 5.76
CA PRO A 140 19.61 14.58 5.31
C PRO A 140 20.90 13.95 4.78
N ILE A 141 20.88 12.68 4.40
CA ILE A 141 22.03 11.92 3.91
C ILE A 141 21.66 11.19 2.61
N LEU A 142 22.69 10.83 1.82
CA LEU A 142 22.51 10.07 0.60
C LEU A 142 22.07 8.63 0.91
N HIS A 143 21.04 8.16 0.20
CA HIS A 143 20.66 6.76 0.08
C HIS A 143 20.67 6.30 -1.38
N THR A 144 20.64 4.99 -1.58
CA THR A 144 20.29 4.38 -2.87
C THR A 144 19.09 3.47 -2.68
N VAL A 145 18.31 3.29 -3.74
CA VAL A 145 17.25 2.29 -3.80
C VAL A 145 17.62 1.32 -4.91
N HIS A 146 18.17 0.18 -4.52
CA HIS A 146 18.53 -0.91 -5.42
C HIS A 146 17.44 -1.98 -5.35
N ALA A 147 16.58 -2.03 -6.36
CA ALA A 147 15.49 -2.99 -6.47
C ALA A 147 15.88 -4.18 -7.33
N ARG A 148 15.67 -5.39 -6.83
CA ARG A 148 16.00 -6.65 -7.49
C ARG A 148 14.83 -7.62 -7.44
N MET A 149 14.70 -8.43 -8.48
CA MET A 149 13.80 -9.59 -8.51
C MET A 149 14.63 -10.83 -8.80
N GLY A 150 14.77 -11.71 -7.81
CA GLY A 150 15.80 -12.76 -7.85
C GLY A 150 17.19 -12.15 -7.93
N ASN A 151 17.95 -12.52 -8.97
CA ASN A 151 19.30 -12.00 -9.22
C ASN A 151 19.33 -10.82 -10.20
N GLU A 152 18.19 -10.42 -10.75
CA GLU A 152 18.10 -9.34 -11.73
C GLU A 152 17.85 -7.99 -11.06
N THR A 153 18.63 -6.99 -11.42
CA THR A 153 18.40 -5.60 -11.03
C THR A 153 17.31 -4.99 -11.90
N LEU A 154 16.23 -4.56 -11.30
CA LEU A 154 15.16 -3.81 -11.97
C LEU A 154 15.56 -2.34 -12.13
N PHE A 155 16.10 -1.76 -11.08
CA PHE A 155 16.67 -0.42 -11.08
C PHE A 155 17.60 -0.22 -9.88
N ASN A 156 18.52 0.75 -10.00
CA ASN A 156 19.33 1.26 -8.90
C ASN A 156 19.39 2.79 -9.00
N VAL A 157 18.88 3.48 -7.99
CA VAL A 157 18.68 4.93 -8.00
C VAL A 157 19.35 5.57 -6.81
N GLY A 158 20.28 6.50 -7.06
CA GLY A 158 20.82 7.38 -6.03
C GLY A 158 19.79 8.46 -5.63
N LEU A 159 19.50 8.56 -4.35
CA LEU A 159 18.59 9.53 -3.77
C LEU A 159 19.33 10.45 -2.80
N PRO A 160 19.92 11.56 -3.27
CA PRO A 160 20.35 12.64 -2.39
C PRO A 160 19.15 13.21 -1.63
N THR A 161 19.44 13.97 -0.58
CA THR A 161 18.44 14.60 0.30
C THR A 161 17.29 15.23 -0.50
N TRP A 162 16.06 14.94 -0.08
CA TRP A 162 14.81 15.48 -0.64
C TRP A 162 14.51 15.12 -2.11
N ARG A 163 15.34 14.31 -2.73
CA ARG A 163 15.07 13.84 -4.09
C ARG A 163 13.89 12.85 -4.11
N GLN A 164 13.12 12.94 -5.18
CA GLN A 164 12.03 12.00 -5.49
C GLN A 164 12.20 11.48 -6.92
N VAL A 165 11.90 10.21 -7.12
CA VAL A 165 11.93 9.53 -8.42
C VAL A 165 10.81 8.51 -8.48
N THR A 166 10.02 8.51 -9.55
CA THR A 166 9.01 7.48 -9.78
C THR A 166 9.58 6.34 -10.62
N LYS A 167 9.27 5.11 -10.25
CA LYS A 167 9.54 3.88 -10.99
C LYS A 167 8.24 3.11 -11.18
N ARG A 168 8.15 2.35 -12.27
CA ARG A 168 7.01 1.49 -12.54
C ARG A 168 7.35 0.04 -12.18
N LEU A 169 6.39 -0.68 -11.63
CA LEU A 169 6.51 -2.10 -11.25
C LEU A 169 5.80 -2.95 -12.31
N ASP A 170 6.53 -3.35 -13.35
CA ASP A 170 5.95 -4.01 -14.53
C ASP A 170 5.98 -5.54 -14.48
N ARG A 171 6.45 -6.12 -13.39
CA ARG A 171 6.63 -7.58 -13.27
C ARG A 171 6.04 -8.09 -11.96
N ILE A 172 5.28 -9.18 -12.06
CA ILE A 172 4.72 -9.91 -10.91
C ILE A 172 5.85 -10.65 -10.17
N GLY A 173 5.81 -10.61 -8.85
CA GLY A 173 6.77 -11.32 -7.99
C GLY A 173 7.27 -10.48 -6.82
N VAL A 174 8.32 -10.94 -6.18
CA VAL A 174 8.90 -10.30 -4.98
C VAL A 174 10.08 -9.41 -5.38
N VAL A 175 9.93 -8.12 -5.19
CA VAL A 175 11.00 -7.12 -5.37
C VAL A 175 11.66 -6.89 -4.02
N ARG A 176 12.94 -7.21 -3.91
CA ARG A 176 13.79 -6.90 -2.76
C ARG A 176 14.51 -5.59 -2.99
N ILE A 177 14.59 -4.77 -1.96
CA ILE A 177 15.18 -3.44 -2.01
C ILE A 177 16.26 -3.34 -0.93
N ASP A 178 17.42 -2.85 -1.34
CA ASP A 178 18.59 -2.63 -0.48
C ASP A 178 19.20 -1.24 -0.75
N CYS A 179 20.05 -0.78 0.18
CA CYS A 179 20.82 0.46 0.04
C CYS A 179 22.31 0.14 -0.14
N ASP A 180 22.89 0.52 -1.29
CA ASP A 180 24.28 0.17 -1.64
C ASP A 180 25.35 1.12 -1.09
N VAL A 181 24.97 2.25 -0.47
CA VAL A 181 25.93 3.22 0.09
C VAL A 181 26.39 2.86 1.49
N LEU A 182 26.65 1.57 1.73
CA LEU A 182 27.11 1.00 3.00
C LEU A 182 26.08 1.08 4.15
N HIS A 183 24.81 1.28 3.83
CA HIS A 183 23.70 1.16 4.79
C HIS A 183 23.11 -0.26 4.74
N THR A 184 23.94 -1.26 4.94
CA THR A 184 23.61 -2.69 4.73
C THR A 184 22.50 -3.23 5.62
N TRP A 185 22.07 -2.46 6.61
CA TRP A 185 20.93 -2.77 7.46
C TRP A 185 19.58 -2.34 6.84
N MET A 186 19.61 -1.50 5.79
CA MET A 186 18.38 -1.01 5.15
C MET A 186 17.90 -2.01 4.12
N SER A 187 16.73 -2.57 4.36
CA SER A 187 16.03 -3.45 3.42
C SER A 187 14.52 -3.19 3.42
N ALA A 188 13.88 -3.46 2.29
CA ALA A 188 12.43 -3.47 2.15
C ALA A 188 12.00 -4.50 1.11
N VAL A 189 10.72 -4.79 1.08
CA VAL A 189 10.13 -5.73 0.12
C VAL A 189 8.84 -5.16 -0.46
N ILE A 190 8.67 -5.33 -1.77
CA ILE A 190 7.40 -5.09 -2.45
C ILE A 190 6.95 -6.37 -3.11
N VAL A 191 5.76 -6.86 -2.75
CA VAL A 191 5.12 -7.97 -3.45
C VAL A 191 4.25 -7.38 -4.55
N VAL A 192 4.59 -7.69 -5.79
CA VAL A 192 3.82 -7.26 -6.98
C VAL A 192 2.92 -8.40 -7.41
N THR A 193 1.61 -8.16 -7.41
CA THR A 193 0.59 -9.17 -7.72
C THR A 193 -0.28 -8.77 -8.91
N ASP A 194 -0.89 -9.75 -9.55
CA ASP A 194 -1.90 -9.58 -10.61
C ASP A 194 -3.34 -9.69 -10.09
N THR A 195 -3.53 -10.23 -8.89
CA THR A 195 -4.86 -10.36 -8.28
C THR A 195 -5.20 -9.14 -7.41
N PRO A 196 -6.46 -8.66 -7.43
CA PRO A 196 -6.93 -7.62 -6.52
C PRO A 196 -7.19 -8.13 -5.09
N TYR A 197 -7.17 -9.44 -4.90
CA TYR A 197 -7.54 -10.08 -3.64
C TYR A 197 -6.30 -10.38 -2.83
N PHE A 198 -5.87 -9.44 -2.01
CA PHE A 198 -4.71 -9.61 -1.13
C PHE A 198 -4.91 -8.89 0.21
N ALA A 199 -4.17 -9.33 1.20
CA ALA A 199 -4.05 -8.68 2.49
C ALA A 199 -2.63 -8.85 3.05
N VAL A 200 -2.25 -7.97 3.95
CA VAL A 200 -1.03 -8.09 4.76
C VAL A 200 -1.44 -8.34 6.20
N SER A 201 -0.84 -9.34 6.83
CA SER A 201 -1.15 -9.66 8.22
C SER A 201 -0.67 -8.56 9.18
N ASP A 202 -1.51 -8.27 10.16
CA ASP A 202 -1.28 -7.26 11.20
C ASP A 202 -0.26 -7.74 12.27
N GLN A 203 -0.07 -6.94 13.30
CA GLN A 203 0.83 -7.26 14.42
C GLN A 203 0.42 -8.49 15.23
N ASN A 204 -0.82 -8.96 15.10
CA ASN A 204 -1.34 -10.17 15.74
C ASN A 204 -1.44 -11.35 14.77
N GLY A 205 -0.99 -11.16 13.52
CA GLY A 205 -1.08 -12.13 12.45
C GLY A 205 -2.43 -12.17 11.73
N ASN A 206 -3.40 -11.35 12.08
CA ASN A 206 -4.72 -11.37 11.47
C ASN A 206 -4.69 -10.77 10.07
N PHE A 207 -5.51 -11.33 9.18
CA PHE A 207 -5.78 -10.77 7.86
C PHE A 207 -7.25 -10.96 7.48
N VAL A 208 -7.73 -10.09 6.59
CA VAL A 208 -9.08 -10.15 6.01
C VAL A 208 -8.98 -9.75 4.54
N ILE A 209 -9.60 -10.54 3.67
CA ILE A 209 -9.82 -10.23 2.26
C ILE A 209 -11.31 -10.25 2.01
N GLU A 210 -11.86 -9.11 1.66
CA GLU A 210 -13.28 -8.88 1.48
C GLU A 210 -13.66 -8.82 -0.01
N GLN A 211 -14.96 -8.75 -0.29
CA GLN A 211 -15.52 -8.58 -1.62
C GLN A 211 -15.11 -9.67 -2.62
N LEU A 212 -15.08 -10.90 -2.15
CA LEU A 212 -14.71 -12.07 -2.95
C LEU A 212 -15.96 -12.62 -3.65
N PRO A 213 -16.00 -12.66 -4.99
CA PRO A 213 -17.00 -13.43 -5.70
C PRO A 213 -16.99 -14.90 -5.27
N ALA A 214 -18.15 -15.54 -5.18
CA ALA A 214 -18.20 -16.97 -4.89
C ALA A 214 -17.41 -17.76 -5.95
N GLY A 215 -16.65 -18.76 -5.54
CA GLY A 215 -15.78 -19.56 -6.40
C GLY A 215 -14.66 -20.30 -5.65
N GLN A 216 -13.83 -20.97 -6.42
CA GLN A 216 -12.63 -21.66 -5.93
C GLN A 216 -11.42 -20.75 -6.10
N TYR A 217 -10.57 -20.69 -5.10
CA TYR A 217 -9.36 -19.87 -5.09
C TYR A 217 -8.15 -20.69 -4.65
N ARG A 218 -7.03 -20.43 -5.29
CA ARG A 218 -5.72 -20.77 -4.74
C ARG A 218 -5.29 -19.63 -3.81
N ALA A 219 -5.18 -19.92 -2.53
CA ALA A 219 -4.64 -19.03 -1.52
C ALA A 219 -3.13 -19.23 -1.44
N GLU A 220 -2.37 -18.17 -1.58
CA GLU A 220 -0.93 -18.18 -1.38
C GLU A 220 -0.59 -17.22 -0.23
N ILE A 221 0.24 -17.69 0.70
CA ILE A 221 0.84 -16.85 1.70
C ILE A 221 2.35 -16.80 1.49
N TRP A 222 2.91 -15.63 1.59
CA TRP A 222 4.34 -15.39 1.49
C TRP A 222 4.86 -14.53 2.64
N HIS A 223 6.04 -14.88 3.16
CA HIS A 223 6.77 -14.07 4.14
C HIS A 223 8.27 -14.08 3.81
N GLU A 224 8.94 -12.92 3.94
CA GLU A 224 10.33 -12.73 3.47
C GLU A 224 11.35 -13.69 4.10
N LYS A 225 11.13 -14.16 5.33
CA LYS A 225 12.01 -15.12 6.03
C LYS A 225 11.50 -16.54 5.98
N LEU A 226 10.20 -16.76 5.82
CA LEU A 226 9.58 -18.07 5.97
C LEU A 226 9.12 -18.69 4.65
N GLY A 227 9.26 -17.94 3.54
CA GLY A 227 8.89 -18.40 2.22
C GLY A 227 7.38 -18.45 1.97
N ALA A 228 6.98 -19.22 0.98
CA ALA A 228 5.60 -19.35 0.54
C ALA A 228 4.95 -20.65 1.02
N LYS A 229 3.62 -20.62 1.18
CA LYS A 229 2.75 -21.78 1.32
C LYS A 229 1.49 -21.54 0.50
N THR A 230 0.84 -22.63 0.07
CA THR A 230 -0.39 -22.57 -0.71
C THR A 230 -1.46 -23.46 -0.12
N ASN A 231 -2.71 -23.03 -0.21
CA ASN A 231 -3.90 -23.78 0.11
C ASN A 231 -4.97 -23.53 -0.97
N GLU A 232 -6.00 -24.34 -1.02
CA GLU A 232 -7.21 -24.06 -1.79
C GLU A 232 -8.34 -23.66 -0.85
N VAL A 233 -9.19 -22.74 -1.28
CA VAL A 233 -10.31 -22.26 -0.49
C VAL A 233 -11.53 -22.03 -1.39
N ALA A 234 -12.69 -22.50 -0.92
CA ALA A 234 -13.98 -22.28 -1.57
C ALA A 234 -14.71 -21.12 -0.86
N VAL A 235 -15.05 -20.09 -1.60
CA VAL A 235 -15.82 -18.94 -1.12
C VAL A 235 -17.26 -19.08 -1.59
N THR A 236 -18.23 -19.04 -0.66
CA THR A 236 -19.66 -19.03 -0.97
C THR A 236 -20.21 -17.61 -0.97
N ARG A 237 -21.37 -17.42 -1.56
CA ARG A 237 -22.08 -16.13 -1.51
C ARG A 237 -22.35 -15.73 -0.06
N ASP A 238 -22.07 -14.48 0.27
CA ASP A 238 -22.20 -13.91 1.61
C ASP A 238 -21.51 -14.73 2.73
N GLY A 239 -20.63 -15.68 2.31
CA GLY A 239 -19.93 -16.58 3.19
C GLY A 239 -18.73 -15.95 3.85
N VAL A 240 -18.45 -16.38 5.09
CA VAL A 240 -17.20 -16.10 5.80
C VAL A 240 -16.40 -17.38 5.90
N VAL A 241 -15.21 -17.39 5.29
CA VAL A 241 -14.32 -18.54 5.30
C VAL A 241 -13.13 -18.26 6.21
N GLY A 242 -12.89 -19.14 7.18
CA GLY A 242 -11.68 -19.12 8.01
C GLY A 242 -10.52 -19.79 7.28
N LEU A 243 -9.36 -19.16 7.26
CA LEU A 243 -8.15 -19.68 6.62
C LEU A 243 -6.92 -19.33 7.46
N ASP A 244 -6.47 -20.26 8.27
CA ASP A 244 -5.28 -20.06 9.08
C ASP A 244 -4.04 -20.69 8.42
N PHE A 245 -2.89 -20.01 8.59
CA PHE A 245 -1.60 -20.51 8.15
C PHE A 245 -0.64 -20.64 9.33
N VAL A 246 0.01 -21.79 9.43
CA VAL A 246 1.00 -22.04 10.47
C VAL A 246 2.37 -22.28 9.84
N TYR A 247 3.34 -21.45 10.21
CA TYR A 247 4.75 -21.68 9.92
C TYR A 247 5.38 -22.43 11.11
N GLY A 248 5.70 -23.70 10.92
CA GLY A 248 6.51 -24.45 11.89
C GLY A 248 7.97 -24.00 11.77
N LEU A 249 8.53 -23.34 12.77
CA LEU A 249 9.97 -23.17 12.85
C LEU A 249 10.57 -24.44 13.44
N LYS A 250 11.25 -25.22 12.61
CA LYS A 250 12.34 -26.05 13.11
C LYS A 250 13.43 -25.05 13.49
N SER A 251 13.95 -25.17 14.73
CA SER A 251 15.01 -24.30 15.22
C SER A 251 16.03 -24.03 14.10
N LEU A 252 16.08 -22.78 13.63
CA LEU A 252 17.14 -22.32 12.75
C LEU A 252 18.41 -22.20 13.62
N HIS A 253 19.24 -23.22 13.57
CA HIS A 253 20.58 -23.21 14.17
C HIS A 253 21.55 -22.45 13.27
#